data_e4bcd3120c2033b6e65574abeb1c9a0e
#
_entry.id   e4bcd3120c2033b6e65574abeb1c9a0e
#
_cell.length_a   1.000
_cell.length_b   1.000
_cell.length_c   1.000
_cell.angle_alpha   90.00
_cell.angle_beta   90.00
_cell.angle_gamma   90.00
#
_symmetry.space_group_name_H-M   'P 1'
#
loop_
_entity.id
_entity.type
_entity.pdbx_description
1 polymer ?
#
loop_
_entity_poly.entity_id
_entity_poly.type
_entity_poly.pdbx_seq_one_letter_code
_entity_poly.pdbx_strand_id
1 'polypeptide(L)'
;MENPHVENPAQLNTNQVINNQRNNSLNKYQSINLDGMDRMDEREQYRELIRDNLEIDIRSQDRHYDLDRVNEIVEIMLDAVCSTSPTIRINGEDMPQPVVKSRFLKLDSGHIDYVLQAMNDCPSDIRNIRAYLLTALYNASLTIDNYYSARVNYDFHGKG
;
A
#
# COMPACT_ATOMS: atom_id res chain seq x y z
N MET A 1 -46.69 -36.08 -16.41
CA MET A 1 -46.75 -34.60 -16.56
C MET A 1 -45.69 -34.01 -15.67
N GLU A 2 -44.59 -33.71 -16.28
CA GLU A 2 -43.41 -33.15 -15.59
C GLU A 2 -43.49 -31.64 -15.60
N ASN A 3 -43.37 -31.03 -14.42
CA ASN A 3 -43.21 -29.59 -14.26
C ASN A 3 -41.77 -29.21 -14.60
N PRO A 4 -41.51 -28.30 -15.55
CA PRO A 4 -40.16 -27.79 -15.72
C PRO A 4 -39.85 -26.79 -14.60
N HIS A 5 -38.85 -27.09 -13.83
CA HIS A 5 -38.19 -26.15 -12.92
C HIS A 5 -37.71 -24.95 -13.73
N VAL A 6 -38.35 -23.80 -13.51
CA VAL A 6 -37.88 -22.52 -13.96
C VAL A 6 -36.78 -22.10 -12.95
N GLU A 7 -35.55 -22.34 -13.31
CA GLU A 7 -34.41 -21.70 -12.64
C GLU A 7 -34.46 -20.20 -12.90
N ASN A 8 -34.49 -19.46 -11.84
CA ASN A 8 -34.55 -18.01 -11.85
C ASN A 8 -33.08 -17.48 -12.03
N PRO A 9 -32.68 -16.87 -13.20
CA PRO A 9 -31.30 -16.50 -13.44
C PRO A 9 -30.91 -15.14 -12.89
N ALA A 10 -31.61 -14.60 -11.90
CA ALA A 10 -31.42 -13.24 -11.44
C ALA A 10 -31.02 -13.12 -9.96
N GLN A 11 -29.99 -13.84 -9.56
CA GLN A 11 -29.20 -13.44 -8.40
C GLN A 11 -27.73 -13.32 -8.80
N LEU A 12 -27.43 -12.24 -9.52
CA LEU A 12 -26.07 -11.73 -9.65
C LEU A 12 -25.59 -11.33 -8.24
N ASN A 13 -24.78 -12.19 -7.67
CA ASN A 13 -24.14 -11.98 -6.39
C ASN A 13 -23.16 -10.81 -6.54
N THR A 14 -23.58 -9.60 -6.19
CA THR A 14 -22.80 -8.36 -6.26
C THR A 14 -21.46 -8.48 -5.49
N ASN A 15 -21.39 -9.37 -4.50
CA ASN A 15 -20.14 -9.65 -3.79
C ASN A 15 -19.09 -10.37 -4.64
N GLN A 16 -19.50 -11.18 -5.62
CA GLN A 16 -18.56 -11.82 -6.56
C GLN A 16 -18.00 -10.82 -7.57
N VAL A 17 -18.78 -9.85 -8.00
CA VAL A 17 -18.32 -8.82 -8.95
C VAL A 17 -17.30 -7.89 -8.30
N ILE A 18 -17.49 -7.50 -7.05
CA ILE A 18 -16.56 -6.65 -6.31
C ILE A 18 -15.24 -7.39 -6.02
N ASN A 19 -15.30 -8.67 -5.65
CA ASN A 19 -14.10 -9.49 -5.45
C ASN A 19 -13.36 -9.78 -6.76
N ASN A 20 -14.06 -9.95 -7.88
CA ASN A 20 -13.44 -10.15 -9.18
C ASN A 20 -12.73 -8.89 -9.70
N GLN A 21 -13.22 -7.70 -9.41
CA GLN A 21 -12.53 -6.46 -9.79
C GLN A 21 -11.26 -6.23 -8.95
N ARG A 22 -11.27 -6.53 -7.66
CA ARG A 22 -10.07 -6.47 -6.81
C ARG A 22 -9.06 -7.56 -7.18
N ASN A 23 -9.52 -8.78 -7.46
CA ASN A 23 -8.65 -9.87 -7.90
C ASN A 23 -8.10 -9.66 -9.31
N ASN A 24 -8.84 -9.02 -10.22
CA ASN A 24 -8.32 -8.67 -11.56
C ASN A 24 -7.24 -7.60 -11.51
N SER A 25 -7.33 -6.63 -10.62
CA SER A 25 -6.25 -5.66 -10.42
C SER A 25 -4.98 -6.33 -9.89
N LEU A 26 -5.10 -7.23 -8.90
CA LEU A 26 -3.98 -8.00 -8.35
C LEU A 26 -3.40 -8.98 -9.37
N ASN A 27 -4.24 -9.65 -10.17
CA ASN A 27 -3.77 -10.58 -11.21
C ASN A 27 -3.14 -9.89 -12.42
N LYS A 28 -3.55 -8.68 -12.76
CA LYS A 28 -2.93 -7.89 -13.81
C LYS A 28 -1.44 -7.63 -13.54
N TYR A 29 -1.07 -7.49 -12.28
CA TYR A 29 0.31 -7.21 -11.85
C TYR A 29 1.12 -8.47 -11.48
N GLN A 30 0.46 -9.61 -11.25
CA GLN A 30 1.15 -10.90 -11.05
C GLN A 30 1.62 -11.56 -12.36
N SER A 31 1.09 -11.12 -13.50
CA SER A 31 1.43 -11.64 -14.83
C SER A 31 2.45 -10.78 -15.58
N ILE A 32 3.26 -9.98 -14.90
CA ILE A 32 4.40 -9.32 -15.52
C ILE A 32 5.43 -10.42 -15.81
N ASN A 33 5.39 -10.96 -17.02
CA ASN A 33 6.39 -11.89 -17.53
C ASN A 33 7.73 -11.13 -17.64
N LEU A 34 8.64 -11.45 -16.73
CA LEU A 34 9.96 -10.83 -16.58
C LEU A 34 10.98 -11.25 -17.66
N ASP A 35 10.62 -12.17 -18.54
CA ASP A 35 11.49 -12.64 -19.61
C ASP A 35 11.49 -11.66 -20.80
N GLY A 36 12.29 -10.61 -20.68
CA GLY A 36 12.60 -9.70 -21.79
C GLY A 36 12.23 -8.23 -21.61
N MET A 37 11.69 -7.83 -20.46
CA MET A 37 11.46 -6.40 -20.16
C MET A 37 12.73 -5.76 -19.61
N ASP A 38 13.09 -4.61 -20.16
CA ASP A 38 14.12 -3.76 -19.61
C ASP A 38 13.77 -3.38 -18.15
N ARG A 39 14.75 -3.40 -17.25
CA ARG A 39 14.57 -3.06 -15.83
C ARG A 39 13.96 -1.66 -15.62
N MET A 40 14.13 -0.79 -16.60
CA MET A 40 13.52 0.55 -16.58
C MET A 40 12.00 0.47 -16.73
N ASP A 41 11.50 -0.39 -17.63
CA ASP A 41 10.07 -0.59 -17.81
C ASP A 41 9.41 -1.23 -16.58
N GLU A 42 10.09 -2.17 -15.92
CA GLU A 42 9.61 -2.80 -14.68
C GLU A 42 9.49 -1.77 -13.55
N ARG A 43 10.51 -0.92 -13.36
CA ARG A 43 10.48 0.12 -12.34
C ARG A 43 9.34 1.11 -12.56
N GLU A 44 9.08 1.49 -13.82
CA GLU A 44 8.00 2.42 -14.15
C GLU A 44 6.62 1.79 -13.90
N GLN A 45 6.43 0.52 -14.23
CA GLN A 45 5.19 -0.20 -13.91
C GLN A 45 4.92 -0.27 -12.40
N TYR A 46 5.95 -0.50 -11.58
CA TYR A 46 5.80 -0.43 -10.13
C TYR A 46 5.54 0.99 -9.64
N ARG A 47 6.10 2.00 -10.30
CA ARG A 47 5.81 3.41 -9.99
C ARG A 47 4.34 3.72 -10.21
N GLU A 48 3.80 3.39 -11.37
CA GLU A 48 2.39 3.58 -11.68
C GLU A 48 1.49 2.84 -10.67
N LEU A 49 1.78 1.57 -10.39
CA LEU A 49 1.03 0.79 -9.41
C LEU A 49 1.03 1.42 -8.02
N ILE A 50 2.18 1.86 -7.54
CA ILE A 50 2.30 2.50 -6.23
C ILE A 50 1.53 3.82 -6.23
N ARG A 51 1.66 4.66 -7.27
CA ARG A 51 0.93 5.92 -7.39
C ARG A 51 -0.58 5.72 -7.38
N ASP A 52 -1.08 4.70 -8.09
CA ASP A 52 -2.50 4.34 -8.12
C ASP A 52 -2.99 3.89 -6.74
N ASN A 53 -2.24 3.01 -6.05
CA ASN A 53 -2.59 2.55 -4.71
C ASN A 53 -2.64 3.70 -3.69
N LEU A 54 -1.76 4.68 -3.84
CA LEU A 54 -1.67 5.86 -2.98
C LEU A 54 -2.61 6.99 -3.40
N GLU A 55 -3.36 6.82 -4.48
CA GLU A 55 -4.32 7.82 -5.03
C GLU A 55 -3.67 9.19 -5.29
N ILE A 56 -2.39 9.21 -5.68
CA ILE A 56 -1.57 10.44 -5.75
C ILE A 56 -2.18 11.45 -6.71
N ASP A 57 -2.65 11.02 -7.87
CA ASP A 57 -3.16 11.92 -8.91
C ASP A 57 -4.46 12.62 -8.47
N ILE A 58 -5.28 11.95 -7.66
CA ILE A 58 -6.50 12.54 -7.07
C ILE A 58 -6.11 13.49 -5.94
N ARG A 59 -5.25 13.05 -5.04
CA ARG A 59 -4.89 13.77 -3.82
C ARG A 59 -4.01 14.99 -4.08
N SER A 60 -3.22 14.97 -5.16
CA SER A 60 -2.38 16.10 -5.58
C SER A 60 -3.19 17.35 -5.97
N GLN A 61 -4.50 17.23 -6.16
CA GLN A 61 -5.39 18.36 -6.42
C GLN A 61 -5.68 19.18 -5.16
N ASP A 62 -5.43 18.62 -3.97
CA ASP A 62 -5.52 19.35 -2.70
C ASP A 62 -4.24 20.17 -2.48
N ARG A 63 -4.40 21.48 -2.25
CA ARG A 63 -3.29 22.41 -1.98
C ARG A 63 -2.52 22.13 -0.69
N HIS A 64 -3.13 21.39 0.23
CA HIS A 64 -2.53 21.01 1.51
C HIS A 64 -1.79 19.67 1.45
N TYR A 65 -1.88 18.98 0.30
CA TYR A 65 -1.20 17.71 0.09
C TYR A 65 0.28 17.93 -0.18
N ASP A 66 1.14 17.37 0.68
CA ASP A 66 2.60 17.45 0.55
C ASP A 66 3.11 16.48 -0.50
N LEU A 67 2.89 16.83 -1.77
CA LEU A 67 3.23 16.02 -2.92
C LEU A 67 4.73 15.69 -2.98
N ASP A 68 5.59 16.64 -2.61
CA ASP A 68 7.05 16.45 -2.67
C ASP A 68 7.48 15.35 -1.69
N ARG A 69 6.99 15.41 -0.46
CA ARG A 69 7.28 14.40 0.56
C ARG A 69 6.72 13.02 0.18
N VAL A 70 5.51 12.98 -0.40
CA VAL A 70 4.92 11.72 -0.87
C VAL A 70 5.71 11.13 -2.03
N ASN A 71 6.18 11.94 -2.96
CA ASN A 71 7.05 11.48 -4.05
C ASN A 71 8.37 10.91 -3.53
N GLU A 72 8.98 11.50 -2.49
CA GLU A 72 10.17 10.92 -1.84
C GLU A 72 9.86 9.53 -1.23
N ILE A 73 8.69 9.37 -0.61
CA ILE A 73 8.24 8.07 -0.09
C ILE A 73 8.09 7.06 -1.22
N VAL A 74 7.48 7.45 -2.35
CA VAL A 74 7.35 6.58 -3.54
C VAL A 74 8.71 6.11 -4.04
N GLU A 75 9.70 6.98 -4.13
CA GLU A 75 11.05 6.58 -4.55
C GLU A 75 11.70 5.59 -3.57
N ILE A 76 11.52 5.78 -2.26
CA ILE A 76 12.01 4.84 -1.24
C ILE A 76 11.31 3.48 -1.37
N MET A 77 10.00 3.47 -1.62
CA MET A 77 9.25 2.24 -1.85
C MET A 77 9.75 1.53 -3.13
N LEU A 78 9.93 2.27 -4.22
CA LEU A 78 10.43 1.74 -5.49
C LEU A 78 11.82 1.13 -5.35
N ASP A 79 12.73 1.78 -4.63
CA ASP A 79 14.07 1.24 -4.39
C ASP A 79 14.02 -0.11 -3.66
N ALA A 80 13.12 -0.27 -2.71
CA ALA A 80 12.94 -1.53 -1.99
C ALA A 80 12.25 -2.59 -2.85
N VAL A 81 11.19 -2.20 -3.61
CA VAL A 81 10.41 -3.10 -4.47
C VAL A 81 11.24 -3.64 -5.62
N CYS A 82 12.07 -2.78 -6.24
CA CYS A 82 12.92 -3.11 -7.39
C CYS A 82 14.34 -3.55 -6.99
N SER A 83 14.62 -3.70 -5.70
CA SER A 83 15.94 -4.10 -5.22
C SER A 83 16.29 -5.52 -5.67
N THR A 84 17.50 -5.71 -6.17
CA THR A 84 18.08 -7.03 -6.50
C THR A 84 18.79 -7.68 -5.30
N SER A 85 18.90 -6.97 -4.17
CA SER A 85 19.44 -7.53 -2.94
C SER A 85 18.48 -8.60 -2.38
N PRO A 86 18.96 -9.74 -1.86
CA PRO A 86 18.11 -10.76 -1.27
C PRO A 86 17.39 -10.27 -0.01
N THR A 87 17.92 -9.25 0.63
CA THR A 87 17.38 -8.68 1.87
C THR A 87 17.35 -7.15 1.83
N ILE A 88 16.43 -6.58 2.61
CA ILE A 88 16.34 -5.14 2.90
C ILE A 88 16.47 -4.96 4.41
N ARG A 89 17.31 -4.02 4.82
CA ARG A 89 17.50 -3.72 6.23
C ARG A 89 16.36 -2.87 6.78
N ILE A 90 15.58 -3.46 7.69
CA ILE A 90 14.44 -2.83 8.35
C ILE A 90 14.65 -2.88 9.86
N ASN A 91 14.66 -1.73 10.51
CA ASN A 91 14.83 -1.64 11.98
C ASN A 91 16.06 -2.41 12.50
N GLY A 92 17.16 -2.43 11.74
CA GLY A 92 18.38 -3.14 12.12
C GLY A 92 18.41 -4.63 11.80
N GLU A 93 17.33 -5.20 11.26
CA GLU A 93 17.22 -6.60 10.86
C GLU A 93 17.19 -6.74 9.33
N ASP A 94 17.72 -7.83 8.81
CA ASP A 94 17.74 -8.12 7.37
C ASP A 94 16.47 -8.92 7.00
N MET A 95 15.48 -8.20 6.45
CA MET A 95 14.22 -8.80 6.04
C MET A 95 14.29 -9.30 4.59
N PRO A 96 13.73 -10.48 4.26
CA PRO A 96 13.70 -10.95 2.88
C PRO A 96 13.05 -9.92 1.94
N GLN A 97 13.73 -9.59 0.84
CA GLN A 97 13.23 -8.61 -0.13
C GLN A 97 11.82 -8.91 -0.65
N PRO A 98 11.44 -10.18 -0.98
CA PRO A 98 10.09 -10.48 -1.42
C PRO A 98 9.01 -10.19 -0.39
N VAL A 99 9.33 -10.30 0.91
CA VAL A 99 8.41 -9.95 2.00
C VAL A 99 8.21 -8.44 2.07
N VAL A 100 9.30 -7.67 2.00
CA VAL A 100 9.23 -6.19 1.97
C VAL A 100 8.44 -5.72 0.75
N LYS A 101 8.76 -6.24 -0.44
CA LYS A 101 8.04 -5.96 -1.69
C LYS A 101 6.54 -6.22 -1.56
N SER A 102 6.16 -7.40 -1.07
CA SER A 102 4.74 -7.76 -0.90
C SER A 102 4.00 -6.83 0.05
N ARG A 103 4.65 -6.37 1.12
CA ARG A 103 4.06 -5.41 2.07
C ARG A 103 3.92 -4.02 1.46
N PHE A 104 4.96 -3.52 0.79
CA PHE A 104 4.94 -2.18 0.20
C PHE A 104 3.91 -2.05 -0.92
N LEU A 105 3.72 -3.08 -1.73
CA LEU A 105 2.70 -3.07 -2.78
C LEU A 105 1.25 -3.16 -2.26
N LYS A 106 1.05 -3.35 -0.97
CA LYS A 106 -0.28 -3.33 -0.33
C LYS A 106 -0.57 -2.03 0.42
N LEU A 107 0.40 -1.13 0.51
CA LEU A 107 0.20 0.15 1.15
C LEU A 107 -0.76 1.01 0.31
N ASP A 108 -1.64 1.72 0.98
CA ASP A 108 -2.58 2.67 0.41
C ASP A 108 -2.38 4.08 0.97
N SER A 109 -3.20 5.02 0.53
CA SER A 109 -3.14 6.41 0.96
C SER A 109 -3.26 6.59 2.48
N GLY A 110 -4.10 5.78 3.15
CA GLY A 110 -4.26 5.82 4.61
C GLY A 110 -2.99 5.44 5.36
N HIS A 111 -2.24 4.47 4.84
CA HIS A 111 -0.93 4.09 5.41
C HIS A 111 0.09 5.22 5.30
N ILE A 112 0.09 5.94 4.18
CA ILE A 112 1.00 7.09 3.98
C ILE A 112 0.63 8.23 4.93
N ASP A 113 -0.66 8.55 5.08
CA ASP A 113 -1.11 9.57 6.03
C ASP A 113 -0.68 9.24 7.47
N TYR A 114 -0.81 7.97 7.85
CA TYR A 114 -0.33 7.50 9.16
C TYR A 114 1.17 7.70 9.33
N VAL A 115 1.98 7.35 8.32
CA VAL A 115 3.45 7.51 8.37
C VAL A 115 3.82 9.00 8.43
N LEU A 116 3.18 9.85 7.63
CA LEU A 116 3.43 11.29 7.63
C LEU A 116 3.05 11.93 8.97
N GLN A 117 1.92 11.51 9.56
CA GLN A 117 1.53 11.99 10.89
C GLN A 117 2.54 11.56 11.96
N ALA A 118 2.97 10.30 11.95
CA ALA A 118 3.97 9.81 12.89
C ALA A 118 5.30 10.57 12.78
N MET A 119 5.69 10.97 11.56
CA MET A 119 6.86 11.82 11.36
C MET A 119 6.70 13.21 11.95
N ASN A 120 5.54 13.84 11.79
CA ASN A 120 5.26 15.17 12.31
C ASN A 120 5.18 15.18 13.85
N ASP A 121 4.71 14.08 14.44
CA ASP A 121 4.59 13.92 15.90
C ASP A 121 5.93 13.50 16.55
N CYS A 122 6.96 13.19 15.73
CA CYS A 122 8.26 12.77 16.24
C CYS A 122 9.07 14.00 16.71
N PRO A 123 9.32 14.16 18.03
CA PRO A 123 10.00 15.34 18.56
C PRO A 123 11.52 15.31 18.37
N SER A 124 12.07 14.22 17.85
CA SER A 124 13.51 14.02 17.71
C SER A 124 13.97 14.25 16.29
N ASP A 125 15.19 14.78 16.17
CA ASP A 125 15.89 14.92 14.90
C ASP A 125 16.17 13.53 14.30
N ILE A 126 15.49 13.20 13.19
CA ILE A 126 15.64 11.92 12.51
C ILE A 126 16.96 11.93 11.74
N ARG A 127 18.00 11.29 12.28
CA ARG A 127 19.32 11.26 11.68
C ARG A 127 19.39 10.54 10.33
N ASN A 128 18.55 9.52 10.13
CA ASN A 128 18.47 8.74 8.90
C ASN A 128 17.01 8.58 8.47
N ILE A 129 16.54 9.56 7.71
CA ILE A 129 15.16 9.63 7.25
C ILE A 129 14.78 8.41 6.41
N ARG A 130 15.69 7.91 5.55
CA ARG A 130 15.44 6.74 4.72
C ARG A 130 15.21 5.48 5.55
N ALA A 131 16.08 5.21 6.52
CA ALA A 131 15.93 4.05 7.41
C ALA A 131 14.67 4.13 8.26
N TYR A 132 14.33 5.34 8.74
CA TYR A 132 13.09 5.59 9.44
C TYR A 132 11.87 5.29 8.56
N LEU A 133 11.81 5.84 7.35
CA LEU A 133 10.71 5.65 6.43
C LEU A 133 10.55 4.19 6.02
N LEU A 134 11.63 3.47 5.70
CA LEU A 134 11.58 2.04 5.41
C LEU A 134 10.95 1.25 6.57
N THR A 135 11.32 1.57 7.81
CA THR A 135 10.78 0.92 9.01
C THR A 135 9.32 1.30 9.24
N ALA A 136 8.97 2.58 9.14
CA ALA A 136 7.62 3.07 9.34
C ALA A 136 6.64 2.48 8.31
N LEU A 137 7.01 2.47 7.03
CA LEU A 137 6.22 1.88 5.94
C LEU A 137 6.04 0.37 6.13
N TYR A 138 7.11 -0.34 6.50
CA TYR A 138 7.04 -1.78 6.74
C TYR A 138 6.08 -2.12 7.88
N ASN A 139 6.09 -1.34 8.94
CA ASN A 139 5.23 -1.55 10.10
C ASN A 139 3.81 -1.02 9.89
N ALA A 140 3.61 -0.02 9.03
CA ALA A 140 2.31 0.60 8.80
C ALA A 140 1.24 -0.45 8.46
N SER A 141 1.55 -1.40 7.58
CA SER A 141 0.63 -2.47 7.18
C SER A 141 0.22 -3.41 8.32
N LEU A 142 0.95 -3.40 9.44
CA LEU A 142 0.67 -4.24 10.62
C LEU A 142 -0.01 -3.48 11.76
N THR A 143 0.19 -2.17 11.82
CA THR A 143 -0.17 -1.36 12.99
C THR A 143 -1.31 -0.40 12.74
N ILE A 144 -1.64 -0.11 11.49
CA ILE A 144 -2.63 0.91 11.13
C ILE A 144 -4.02 0.62 11.72
N ASP A 145 -4.48 -0.62 11.65
CA ASP A 145 -5.79 -1.00 12.18
C ASP A 145 -5.87 -0.83 13.70
N ASN A 146 -4.80 -1.20 14.39
CA ASN A 146 -4.69 -1.03 15.84
C ASN A 146 -4.62 0.45 16.22
N TYR A 147 -3.92 1.27 15.44
CA TYR A 147 -3.82 2.71 15.68
C TYR A 147 -5.18 3.39 15.55
N TYR A 148 -5.91 3.15 14.46
CA TYR A 148 -7.23 3.75 14.26
C TYR A 148 -8.25 3.24 15.29
N SER A 149 -8.22 1.97 15.65
CA SER A 149 -9.07 1.41 16.70
C SER A 149 -8.81 2.05 18.06
N ALA A 150 -7.55 2.26 18.42
CA ALA A 150 -7.17 2.94 19.66
C ALA A 150 -7.60 4.40 19.65
N ARG A 151 -7.46 5.11 18.53
CA ARG A 151 -7.85 6.52 18.37
C ARG A 151 -9.37 6.69 18.47
N VAL A 152 -10.14 5.85 17.80
CA VAL A 152 -11.61 5.84 17.89
C VAL A 152 -12.06 5.60 19.33
N ASN A 153 -11.48 4.64 20.02
CA ASN A 153 -11.79 4.36 21.43
C ASN A 153 -11.46 5.55 22.34
N TYR A 154 -10.35 6.24 22.09
CA TYR A 154 -9.98 7.43 22.85
C TYR A 154 -10.97 8.58 22.64
N ASP A 155 -11.35 8.84 21.38
CA ASP A 155 -12.31 9.90 21.02
C ASP A 155 -13.72 9.65 21.60
N PHE A 156 -14.13 8.37 21.68
CA PHE A 156 -15.45 8.00 22.26
C PHE A 156 -15.44 7.92 23.79
N HIS A 157 -14.35 7.57 24.43
CA HIS A 157 -14.28 7.33 25.87
C HIS A 157 -13.42 8.34 26.63
N GLY A 158 -12.64 9.17 25.95
CA GLY A 158 -11.70 10.12 26.55
C GLY A 158 -12.26 11.51 26.87
N LYS A 159 -13.54 11.76 26.56
CA LYS A 159 -14.24 13.01 26.93
C LYS A 159 -15.27 12.74 28.03
N GLY A 160 -14.78 12.21 29.13
CA GLY A 160 -15.52 12.12 30.36
C GLY A 160 -14.96 13.10 31.39
#